data_6668e52a239695f442ef3e460c895d1e
#
_entry.id   6668e52a239695f442ef3e460c895d1e
#
_cell.length_a   1.000
_cell.length_b   1.000
_cell.length_c   1.000
_cell.angle_alpha   90.00
_cell.angle_beta   90.00
_cell.angle_gamma   90.00
#
_symmetry.space_group_name_H-M   'P 1'
#
loop_
_entity.id
_entity.type
_entity.pdbx_description
1 polymer ?
#
loop_
_entity_poly.entity_id
_entity_poly.type
_entity_poly.pdbx_seq_one_letter_code
_entity_poly.pdbx_strand_id
1 'polypeptide(L)'
;MITPILIYFLKANLALAFLYICYRLLFRDDTFFRLRRGVLLSIYLIASLYPLPDLSGWLSTQTSVAGIVGYYSGLLPKETVLTASNEIAASDWKEAGLKVMQVIWLAGAGLLLSRCLAELFTVSRLHRKCRKITLNGTEVCILPEAEASYSFFGWIFISSDPHQRERLDDILIHEQTHVRQWHSIDMMAGEIICIACWLNPFAWWLKKEIGINPVSYTHLTLPTIC
;
A
#
# COMPACT_ATOMS: atom_id res chain seq x y z
N MET A 1 14.85 -4.21 -23.22
CA MET A 1 14.20 -3.18 -22.34
C MET A 1 13.27 -3.75 -21.27
N ILE A 2 12.84 -4.99 -21.34
CA ILE A 2 11.86 -5.61 -20.38
C ILE A 2 12.52 -6.02 -19.06
N THR A 3 13.77 -6.48 -19.11
CA THR A 3 14.53 -6.95 -17.94
C THR A 3 14.69 -5.94 -16.80
N PRO A 4 15.02 -4.63 -17.04
CA PRO A 4 15.23 -3.70 -15.95
C PRO A 4 13.96 -3.41 -15.14
N ILE A 5 12.80 -3.35 -15.80
CA ILE A 5 11.50 -3.11 -15.14
C ILE A 5 11.15 -4.30 -14.24
N LEU A 6 11.33 -5.53 -14.73
CA LEU A 6 11.06 -6.73 -13.95
C LEU A 6 11.97 -6.83 -12.72
N ILE A 7 13.26 -6.52 -12.89
CA ILE A 7 14.24 -6.50 -11.80
C ILE A 7 13.86 -5.43 -10.76
N TYR A 8 13.42 -4.25 -11.20
CA TYR A 8 12.92 -3.19 -10.31
C TYR A 8 11.76 -3.71 -9.45
N PHE A 9 10.73 -4.29 -10.07
CA PHE A 9 9.58 -4.82 -9.32
C PHE A 9 9.94 -5.96 -8.39
N LEU A 10 10.84 -6.84 -8.80
CA LEU A 10 11.33 -7.93 -7.95
C LEU A 10 12.04 -7.37 -6.70
N LYS A 11 12.94 -6.41 -6.88
CA LYS A 11 13.65 -5.74 -5.78
C LYS A 11 12.68 -5.00 -4.85
N ALA A 12 11.72 -4.26 -5.40
CA ALA A 12 10.70 -3.54 -4.63
C ALA A 12 9.82 -4.50 -3.81
N ASN A 13 9.38 -5.60 -4.40
CA ASN A 13 8.58 -6.62 -3.72
C ASN A 13 9.37 -7.31 -2.59
N LEU A 14 10.65 -7.60 -2.80
CA LEU A 14 11.51 -8.20 -1.78
C LEU A 14 11.77 -7.22 -0.63
N ALA A 15 12.07 -5.96 -0.94
CA ALA A 15 12.25 -4.91 0.05
C ALA A 15 10.99 -4.70 0.89
N LEU A 16 9.82 -4.66 0.25
CA LEU A 16 8.54 -4.50 0.92
C LEU A 16 8.25 -5.68 1.87
N ALA A 17 8.51 -6.92 1.44
CA ALA A 17 8.35 -8.10 2.27
C ALA A 17 9.27 -8.05 3.49
N PHE A 18 10.56 -7.74 3.28
CA PHE A 18 11.55 -7.64 4.34
C PHE A 18 11.18 -6.55 5.36
N LEU A 19 10.88 -5.34 4.90
CA LEU A 19 10.52 -4.21 5.75
C LEU A 19 9.22 -4.47 6.53
N TYR A 20 8.23 -5.13 5.92
CA TYR A 20 7.01 -5.52 6.63
C TYR A 20 7.28 -6.54 7.73
N ILE A 21 8.13 -7.54 7.48
CA ILE A 21 8.52 -8.53 8.50
C ILE A 21 9.24 -7.82 9.66
N CYS A 22 10.20 -6.94 9.37
CA CYS A 22 10.89 -6.14 10.38
C CYS A 22 9.90 -5.28 11.19
N TYR A 23 8.98 -4.61 10.53
CA TYR A 23 7.92 -3.84 11.19
C TYR A 23 7.11 -4.73 12.14
N ARG A 24 6.67 -5.89 11.68
CA ARG A 24 5.85 -6.78 12.50
C ARG A 24 6.58 -7.36 13.71
N LEU A 25 7.90 -7.57 13.59
CA LEU A 25 8.73 -8.04 14.72
C LEU A 25 8.98 -6.94 15.74
N LEU A 26 9.18 -5.69 15.29
CA LEU A 26 9.56 -4.57 16.16
C LEU A 26 8.38 -3.83 16.77
N PHE A 27 7.25 -3.73 16.04
CA PHE A 27 6.11 -2.86 16.39
C PHE A 27 4.80 -3.63 16.65
N ARG A 28 4.86 -4.94 16.83
CA ARG A 28 3.67 -5.78 17.04
C ARG A 28 2.82 -5.33 18.23
N ASP A 29 3.49 -4.96 19.33
CA ASP A 29 2.85 -4.66 20.61
C ASP A 29 2.84 -3.16 20.94
N ASP A 30 3.17 -2.32 19.94
CA ASP A 30 3.32 -0.88 20.14
C ASP A 30 1.98 -0.15 20.06
N THR A 31 1.71 0.70 21.06
CA THR A 31 0.48 1.50 21.19
C THR A 31 0.59 2.91 20.60
N PHE A 32 1.78 3.30 20.09
CA PHE A 32 2.02 4.63 19.54
C PHE A 32 1.51 4.78 18.10
N PHE A 33 0.23 5.07 17.94
CA PHE A 33 -0.46 5.13 16.65
C PHE A 33 0.16 6.10 15.62
N ARG A 34 0.65 7.26 16.05
CA ARG A 34 1.29 8.23 15.13
C ARG A 34 2.60 7.70 14.57
N LEU A 35 3.40 7.07 15.43
CA LEU A 35 4.66 6.45 15.03
C LEU A 35 4.41 5.26 14.10
N ARG A 36 3.45 4.41 14.44
CA ARG A 36 3.04 3.27 13.61
C ARG A 36 2.63 3.72 12.20
N ARG A 37 1.79 4.75 12.09
CA ARG A 37 1.41 5.35 10.80
C ARG A 37 2.62 5.85 10.02
N GLY A 38 3.51 6.61 10.66
CA GLY A 38 4.73 7.11 10.04
C GLY A 38 5.63 5.99 9.51
N VAL A 39 5.83 4.93 10.31
CA VAL A 39 6.62 3.75 9.91
C VAL A 39 5.99 3.02 8.73
N LEU A 40 4.67 2.77 8.74
CA LEU A 40 3.96 2.10 7.66
C LEU A 40 4.08 2.86 6.33
N LEU A 41 3.90 4.18 6.36
CA LEU A 41 4.06 5.03 5.17
C LEU A 41 5.53 5.09 4.70
N SER A 42 6.48 5.11 5.64
CA SER A 42 7.91 5.06 5.32
C SER A 42 8.31 3.75 4.65
N ILE A 43 7.74 2.62 5.04
CA ILE A 43 7.97 1.32 4.38
C ILE A 43 7.58 1.39 2.91
N TYR A 44 6.42 1.98 2.59
CA TYR A 44 6.00 2.16 1.22
C TYR A 44 6.99 3.02 0.41
N LEU A 45 7.40 4.13 0.99
CA LEU A 45 8.31 5.07 0.34
C LEU A 45 9.68 4.42 0.13
N ILE A 46 10.24 3.77 1.14
CA ILE A 46 11.54 3.10 1.05
C ILE A 46 11.49 1.94 0.05
N ALA A 47 10.48 1.08 0.11
CA ALA A 47 10.35 -0.05 -0.82
C ALA A 47 10.22 0.40 -2.27
N SER A 48 9.57 1.55 -2.51
CA SER A 48 9.40 2.16 -3.82
C SER A 48 10.66 2.85 -4.33
N LEU A 49 11.39 3.55 -3.46
CA LEU A 49 12.59 4.31 -3.83
C LEU A 49 13.86 3.44 -3.89
N TYR A 50 13.93 2.38 -3.07
CA TYR A 50 15.12 1.53 -2.94
C TYR A 50 15.67 1.01 -4.27
N PRO A 51 14.87 0.56 -5.24
CA PRO A 51 15.40 0.02 -6.48
C PRO A 51 15.77 1.09 -7.53
N LEU A 52 15.50 2.39 -7.29
CA LEU A 52 15.77 3.46 -8.24
C LEU A 52 17.27 3.81 -8.37
N PRO A 53 18.02 3.99 -7.27
CA PRO A 53 19.44 4.29 -7.39
C PRO A 53 20.24 3.05 -7.77
N ASP A 54 21.03 3.16 -8.82
CA ASP A 54 22.04 2.15 -9.15
C ASP A 54 23.25 2.32 -8.23
N LEU A 55 23.17 1.67 -7.05
CA LEU A 55 24.24 1.69 -6.07
C LEU A 55 25.45 0.81 -6.46
N SER A 56 25.35 0.07 -7.56
CA SER A 56 26.41 -0.86 -7.97
C SER A 56 27.73 -0.13 -8.22
N GLY A 57 27.68 1.04 -8.87
CA GLY A 57 28.84 1.89 -9.11
C GLY A 57 29.45 2.46 -7.81
N TRP A 58 28.60 2.87 -6.86
CA TRP A 58 29.05 3.38 -5.56
C TRP A 58 29.62 2.27 -4.67
N LEU A 59 28.97 1.09 -4.64
CA LEU A 59 29.45 -0.08 -3.89
C LEU A 59 30.78 -0.61 -4.41
N SER A 60 31.02 -0.57 -5.73
CA SER A 60 32.28 -1.01 -6.33
C SER A 60 33.45 -0.10 -6.01
N THR A 61 33.22 1.16 -5.64
CA THR A 61 34.25 2.11 -5.22
C THR A 61 34.68 1.96 -3.76
N GLN A 62 33.84 1.26 -2.94
CA GLN A 62 34.16 0.97 -1.54
C GLN A 62 35.09 -0.26 -1.45
N THR A 63 36.34 -0.05 -1.20
CA THR A 63 37.39 -1.09 -1.14
C THR A 63 37.05 -2.24 -0.18
N SER A 64 36.40 -1.95 0.95
CA SER A 64 36.00 -2.97 1.92
C SER A 64 34.88 -3.90 1.40
N VAL A 65 33.91 -3.34 0.67
CA VAL A 65 32.78 -4.11 0.10
C VAL A 65 33.25 -4.89 -1.14
N ALA A 66 34.09 -4.28 -1.98
CA ALA A 66 34.66 -4.95 -3.14
C ALA A 66 35.50 -6.19 -2.74
N GLY A 67 36.23 -6.12 -1.63
CA GLY A 67 36.97 -7.25 -1.07
C GLY A 67 36.06 -8.40 -0.63
N ILE A 68 34.96 -8.09 0.05
CA ILE A 68 33.97 -9.09 0.49
C ILE A 68 33.28 -9.74 -0.71
N VAL A 69 32.80 -8.93 -1.66
CA VAL A 69 32.13 -9.43 -2.88
C VAL A 69 33.10 -10.28 -3.71
N GLY A 70 34.37 -9.86 -3.85
CA GLY A 70 35.42 -10.64 -4.53
C GLY A 70 35.69 -11.98 -3.86
N TYR A 71 35.71 -12.04 -2.53
CA TYR A 71 35.90 -13.27 -1.77
C TYR A 71 34.73 -14.25 -2.01
N TYR A 72 33.47 -13.79 -1.90
CA TYR A 72 32.31 -14.66 -2.11
C TYR A 72 32.12 -15.05 -3.59
N SER A 73 32.46 -14.19 -4.54
CA SER A 73 32.40 -14.54 -5.98
C SER A 73 33.45 -15.59 -6.34
N GLY A 74 34.59 -15.65 -5.63
CA GLY A 74 35.60 -16.68 -5.78
C GLY A 74 35.20 -18.06 -5.21
N LEU A 75 34.25 -18.08 -4.26
CA LEU A 75 33.71 -19.30 -3.65
C LEU A 75 32.57 -19.93 -4.47
N LEU A 76 31.92 -19.15 -5.33
CA LEU A 76 30.88 -19.68 -6.21
C LEU A 76 31.54 -20.51 -7.31
N PRO A 77 31.07 -21.76 -7.57
CA PRO A 77 31.60 -22.56 -8.68
C PRO A 77 31.41 -21.75 -9.96
N LYS A 78 32.53 -21.48 -10.66
CA LYS A 78 32.46 -20.96 -12.03
C LYS A 78 31.65 -21.97 -12.84
N GLU A 79 30.43 -21.64 -13.18
CA GLU A 79 29.70 -22.40 -14.19
C GLU A 79 30.57 -22.47 -15.43
N THR A 80 31.11 -23.67 -15.68
CA THR A 80 31.84 -23.95 -16.90
C THR A 80 30.84 -23.79 -18.02
N VAL A 81 31.06 -22.78 -18.84
CA VAL A 81 30.29 -22.49 -20.06
C VAL A 81 30.35 -23.72 -20.96
N LEU A 82 29.36 -24.59 -20.79
CA LEU A 82 29.13 -25.69 -21.74
C LEU A 82 28.20 -25.16 -22.86
N THR A 83 28.91 -24.72 -23.91
CA THR A 83 28.56 -24.84 -25.32
C THR A 83 27.23 -24.30 -25.86
N ALA A 84 27.42 -23.30 -26.64
CA ALA A 84 26.66 -22.45 -27.54
C ALA A 84 25.59 -23.08 -28.49
N SER A 85 25.29 -24.33 -28.47
CA SER A 85 24.32 -24.92 -29.42
C SER A 85 22.91 -25.11 -28.85
N ASN A 86 22.75 -25.09 -27.52
CA ASN A 86 21.43 -25.17 -26.88
C ASN A 86 20.89 -23.78 -26.42
N GLU A 87 21.68 -22.73 -26.55
CA GLU A 87 21.31 -21.38 -26.03
C GLU A 87 20.23 -20.71 -26.89
N ILE A 88 20.16 -20.99 -28.20
CA ILE A 88 19.21 -20.29 -29.09
C ILE A 88 17.78 -20.70 -28.76
N ALA A 89 17.52 -22.00 -28.62
CA ALA A 89 16.19 -22.49 -28.27
C ALA A 89 15.79 -22.16 -26.80
N ALA A 90 16.77 -22.21 -25.88
CA ALA A 90 16.54 -21.85 -24.46
C ALA A 90 16.35 -20.36 -24.24
N SER A 91 16.92 -19.50 -25.10
CA SER A 91 16.72 -18.05 -25.08
C SER A 91 15.29 -17.67 -25.44
N ASP A 92 14.71 -18.30 -26.46
CA ASP A 92 13.35 -17.98 -26.92
C ASP A 92 12.28 -18.34 -25.88
N TRP A 93 12.45 -19.44 -25.18
CA TRP A 93 11.53 -19.83 -24.10
C TRP A 93 11.58 -18.89 -22.90
N LYS A 94 12.78 -18.45 -22.53
CA LYS A 94 12.94 -17.48 -21.43
C LYS A 94 12.32 -16.15 -21.77
N GLU A 95 12.55 -15.63 -22.98
CA GLU A 95 11.95 -14.39 -23.42
C GLU A 95 10.43 -14.48 -23.54
N ALA A 96 9.91 -15.58 -24.09
CA ALA A 96 8.47 -15.82 -24.18
C ALA A 96 7.83 -15.88 -22.78
N GLY A 97 8.44 -16.61 -21.85
CA GLY A 97 7.98 -16.70 -20.46
C GLY A 97 7.96 -15.33 -19.74
N LEU A 98 8.99 -14.52 -19.93
CA LEU A 98 9.06 -13.18 -19.37
C LEU A 98 7.97 -12.25 -19.94
N LYS A 99 7.71 -12.32 -21.24
CA LYS A 99 6.63 -11.56 -21.90
C LYS A 99 5.25 -11.98 -21.36
N VAL A 100 5.00 -13.27 -21.22
CA VAL A 100 3.74 -13.81 -20.67
C VAL A 100 3.56 -13.31 -19.23
N MET A 101 4.59 -13.41 -18.39
CA MET A 101 4.54 -12.94 -17.00
C MET A 101 4.25 -11.44 -16.91
N GLN A 102 4.85 -10.64 -17.80
CA GLN A 102 4.60 -9.19 -17.88
C GLN A 102 3.16 -8.89 -18.28
N VAL A 103 2.60 -9.62 -19.26
CA VAL A 103 1.21 -9.46 -19.70
C VAL A 103 0.24 -9.80 -18.56
N ILE A 104 0.48 -10.91 -17.84
CA ILE A 104 -0.33 -11.28 -16.66
C ILE A 104 -0.26 -10.20 -15.59
N TRP A 105 0.94 -9.68 -15.31
CA TRP A 105 1.11 -8.62 -14.31
C TRP A 105 0.38 -7.34 -14.71
N LEU A 106 0.51 -6.91 -15.96
CA LEU A 106 -0.20 -5.71 -16.47
C LEU A 106 -1.71 -5.90 -16.46
N ALA A 107 -2.20 -7.08 -16.84
CA ALA A 107 -3.63 -7.38 -16.82
C ALA A 107 -4.21 -7.32 -15.40
N GLY A 108 -3.53 -7.91 -14.41
CA GLY A 108 -3.95 -7.85 -13.01
C GLY A 108 -3.89 -6.43 -12.43
N ALA A 109 -2.82 -5.70 -12.69
CA ALA A 109 -2.69 -4.30 -12.28
C ALA A 109 -3.76 -3.40 -12.94
N GLY A 110 -4.03 -3.61 -14.24
CA GLY A 110 -5.07 -2.90 -14.97
C GLY A 110 -6.47 -3.17 -14.43
N LEU A 111 -6.77 -4.42 -14.07
CA LEU A 111 -8.04 -4.79 -13.48
C LEU A 111 -8.23 -4.14 -12.10
N LEU A 112 -7.20 -4.15 -11.25
CA LEU A 112 -7.27 -3.49 -9.94
C LEU A 112 -7.36 -1.98 -10.06
N LEU A 113 -6.63 -1.38 -11.01
CA LEU A 113 -6.71 0.05 -11.29
C LEU A 113 -8.09 0.45 -11.76
N SER A 114 -8.69 -0.31 -12.68
CA SER A 114 -10.04 -0.04 -13.19
C SER A 114 -11.09 -0.12 -12.08
N ARG A 115 -10.94 -1.09 -11.17
CA ARG A 115 -11.79 -1.21 -9.98
C ARG A 115 -11.62 0.01 -9.06
N CYS A 116 -10.40 0.40 -8.75
CA CYS A 116 -10.11 1.57 -7.91
C CYS A 116 -10.72 2.84 -8.52
N LEU A 117 -10.56 3.06 -9.83
CA LEU A 117 -11.15 4.19 -10.52
C LEU A 117 -12.68 4.16 -10.50
N ALA A 118 -13.30 2.99 -10.63
CA ALA A 118 -14.75 2.84 -10.55
C ALA A 118 -15.27 3.17 -9.14
N GLU A 119 -14.57 2.75 -8.08
CA GLU A 119 -14.88 3.09 -6.69
C GLU A 119 -14.79 4.60 -6.46
N LEU A 120 -13.70 5.25 -6.91
CA LEU A 120 -13.52 6.70 -6.83
C LEU A 120 -14.62 7.46 -7.60
N PHE A 121 -14.95 7.00 -8.80
CA PHE A 121 -16.02 7.58 -9.61
C PHE A 121 -17.38 7.45 -8.91
N THR A 122 -17.65 6.30 -8.30
CA THR A 122 -18.89 6.05 -7.55
C THR A 122 -19.02 7.00 -6.37
N VAL A 123 -17.96 7.16 -5.56
CA VAL A 123 -17.96 8.09 -4.41
C VAL A 123 -18.13 9.55 -4.90
N SER A 124 -17.42 9.93 -5.97
CA SER A 124 -17.55 11.27 -6.56
C SER A 124 -18.97 11.54 -7.09
N ARG A 125 -19.58 10.55 -7.76
CA ARG A 125 -20.96 10.63 -8.25
C ARG A 125 -21.95 10.72 -7.08
N LEU A 126 -21.71 9.96 -6.01
CA LEU A 126 -22.53 9.97 -4.81
C LEU A 126 -22.50 11.35 -4.14
N HIS A 127 -21.30 11.94 -3.97
CA HIS A 127 -21.14 13.29 -3.43
C HIS A 127 -21.89 14.37 -4.24
N ARG A 128 -21.92 14.23 -5.58
CA ARG A 128 -22.67 15.18 -6.44
C ARG A 128 -24.18 15.06 -6.34
N LYS A 129 -24.69 13.87 -5.98
CA LYS A 129 -26.13 13.58 -5.93
C LYS A 129 -26.71 13.61 -4.52
N CYS A 130 -25.89 13.55 -3.49
CA CYS A 130 -26.35 13.53 -2.11
C CYS A 130 -27.01 14.84 -1.69
N ARG A 131 -27.92 14.76 -0.71
CA ARG A 131 -28.49 15.95 -0.07
C ARG A 131 -27.47 16.50 0.93
N LYS A 132 -26.98 17.71 0.64
CA LYS A 132 -26.04 18.42 1.51
C LYS A 132 -26.79 19.16 2.59
N ILE A 133 -26.34 19.03 3.82
CA ILE A 133 -26.79 19.82 4.96
C ILE A 133 -25.57 20.31 5.76
N THR A 134 -25.73 21.39 6.47
CA THR A 134 -24.68 21.92 7.37
C THR A 134 -25.02 21.54 8.79
N LEU A 135 -24.15 20.73 9.43
CA LEU A 135 -24.23 20.37 10.85
C LEU A 135 -23.03 20.93 11.57
N ASN A 136 -23.23 21.72 12.61
CA ASN A 136 -22.16 22.33 13.41
C ASN A 136 -21.10 23.04 12.56
N GLY A 137 -21.50 23.72 11.47
CA GLY A 137 -20.60 24.41 10.56
C GLY A 137 -19.87 23.53 9.54
N THR A 138 -20.14 22.24 9.52
CA THR A 138 -19.52 21.28 8.57
C THR A 138 -20.55 20.82 7.55
N GLU A 139 -20.19 20.85 6.24
CA GLU A 139 -21.02 20.26 5.19
C GLU A 139 -20.98 18.75 5.28
N VAL A 140 -22.15 18.12 5.36
CA VAL A 140 -22.30 16.66 5.37
C VAL A 140 -23.29 16.23 4.30
N CYS A 141 -23.05 15.06 3.72
CA CYS A 141 -23.91 14.40 2.77
C CYS A 141 -24.79 13.36 3.46
N ILE A 142 -26.11 13.49 3.34
CA ILE A 142 -27.03 12.48 3.86
C ILE A 142 -27.25 11.40 2.82
N LEU A 143 -27.04 10.14 3.25
CA LEU A 143 -27.28 8.96 2.42
C LEU A 143 -28.47 8.16 2.98
N PRO A 144 -29.57 8.06 2.24
CA PRO A 144 -30.76 7.33 2.74
C PRO A 144 -30.58 5.81 2.83
N GLU A 145 -29.67 5.25 2.04
CA GLU A 145 -29.47 3.79 1.92
C GLU A 145 -28.15 3.30 2.51
N ALA A 146 -27.34 4.17 3.18
CA ALA A 146 -26.07 3.75 3.73
C ALA A 146 -26.25 3.07 5.10
N GLU A 147 -25.64 1.90 5.26
CA GLU A 147 -25.61 1.18 6.54
C GLU A 147 -24.69 1.85 7.58
N ALA A 148 -23.67 2.56 7.15
CA ALA A 148 -22.71 3.23 8.03
C ALA A 148 -22.32 4.62 7.52
N SER A 149 -21.95 5.49 8.44
CA SER A 149 -21.34 6.78 8.13
C SER A 149 -19.86 6.60 7.81
N TYR A 150 -19.32 7.41 6.90
CA TYR A 150 -17.90 7.37 6.53
C TYR A 150 -17.43 8.73 5.96
N SER A 151 -16.12 8.94 5.95
CA SER A 151 -15.52 10.13 5.34
C SER A 151 -14.50 9.77 4.27
N PHE A 152 -14.42 10.61 3.22
CA PHE A 152 -13.49 10.41 2.10
C PHE A 152 -13.05 11.76 1.52
N PHE A 153 -11.75 12.04 1.46
CA PHE A 153 -11.14 13.29 0.97
C PHE A 153 -11.83 14.59 1.45
N GLY A 154 -12.26 14.62 2.71
CA GLY A 154 -12.92 15.80 3.28
C GLY A 154 -14.44 15.80 3.12
N TRP A 155 -15.01 14.89 2.38
CA TRP A 155 -16.45 14.68 2.30
C TRP A 155 -16.91 13.74 3.41
N ILE A 156 -17.90 14.15 4.17
CA ILE A 156 -18.48 13.36 5.24
C ILE A 156 -19.85 12.88 4.79
N PHE A 157 -20.04 11.57 4.81
CA PHE A 157 -21.30 10.91 4.46
C PHE A 157 -21.91 10.33 5.73
N ILE A 158 -23.15 10.73 6.01
CA ILE A 158 -23.90 10.30 7.19
C ILE A 158 -25.09 9.47 6.74
N SER A 159 -25.27 8.33 7.39
CA SER A 159 -26.44 7.47 7.21
C SER A 159 -27.70 8.13 7.76
N SER A 160 -28.83 7.92 7.08
CA SER A 160 -30.17 8.35 7.55
C SER A 160 -30.78 7.45 8.59
N ASP A 161 -30.08 6.41 9.04
CA ASP A 161 -30.57 5.44 10.02
C ASP A 161 -31.03 6.15 11.30
N PRO A 162 -32.30 5.94 11.76
CA PRO A 162 -32.81 6.52 13.00
C PRO A 162 -31.96 6.21 14.23
N HIS A 163 -31.34 5.03 14.31
CA HIS A 163 -30.48 4.65 15.43
C HIS A 163 -29.16 5.42 15.48
N GLN A 164 -28.71 5.97 14.35
CA GLN A 164 -27.51 6.82 14.30
C GLN A 164 -27.83 8.28 14.65
N ARG A 165 -29.08 8.70 14.59
CA ARG A 165 -29.48 10.10 14.88
C ARG A 165 -29.22 10.50 16.32
N GLU A 166 -29.34 9.60 17.28
CA GLU A 166 -29.07 9.86 18.70
C GLU A 166 -27.57 10.10 18.98
N ARG A 167 -26.70 9.65 18.07
CA ARG A 167 -25.23 9.78 18.18
C ARG A 167 -24.60 10.62 17.06
N LEU A 168 -25.37 11.47 16.42
CA LEU A 168 -24.90 12.25 15.27
C LEU A 168 -23.66 13.11 15.59
N ASP A 169 -23.63 13.71 16.77
CA ASP A 169 -22.48 14.55 17.17
C ASP A 169 -21.21 13.72 17.36
N ASP A 170 -21.31 12.56 17.99
CA ASP A 170 -20.19 11.63 18.16
C ASP A 170 -19.67 11.11 16.81
N ILE A 171 -20.58 10.72 15.92
CA ILE A 171 -20.27 10.27 14.56
C ILE A 171 -19.59 11.41 13.78
N LEU A 172 -20.12 12.63 13.86
CA LEU A 172 -19.56 13.78 13.19
C LEU A 172 -18.14 14.09 13.65
N ILE A 173 -17.90 14.09 14.97
CA ILE A 173 -16.57 14.27 15.56
C ILE A 173 -15.60 13.17 15.10
N HIS A 174 -16.08 11.94 15.05
CA HIS A 174 -15.30 10.80 14.57
C HIS A 174 -14.88 10.99 13.11
N GLU A 175 -15.83 11.28 12.21
CA GLU A 175 -15.56 11.50 10.80
C GLU A 175 -14.69 12.73 10.51
N GLN A 176 -14.92 13.82 11.25
CA GLN A 176 -14.05 15.01 11.18
C GLN A 176 -12.61 14.69 11.59
N THR A 177 -12.42 13.80 12.54
CA THR A 177 -11.07 13.36 12.95
C THR A 177 -10.36 12.64 11.81
N HIS A 178 -11.06 11.77 11.06
CA HIS A 178 -10.53 11.11 9.88
C HIS A 178 -10.14 12.10 8.79
N VAL A 179 -11.01 13.07 8.51
CA VAL A 179 -10.74 14.15 7.54
C VAL A 179 -9.50 14.95 7.97
N ARG A 180 -9.43 15.38 9.21
CA ARG A 180 -8.30 16.16 9.75
C ARG A 180 -6.98 15.41 9.71
N GLN A 181 -7.01 14.10 9.87
CA GLN A 181 -5.83 13.23 9.83
C GLN A 181 -5.42 12.83 8.40
N TRP A 182 -6.14 13.24 7.36
CA TRP A 182 -5.87 12.87 5.96
C TRP A 182 -5.86 11.36 5.73
N HIS A 183 -6.67 10.62 6.49
CA HIS A 183 -6.69 9.16 6.43
C HIS A 183 -6.98 8.60 5.04
N SER A 184 -7.79 9.29 4.24
CA SER A 184 -8.08 8.91 2.85
C SER A 184 -6.83 8.86 1.97
N ILE A 185 -5.83 9.70 2.23
CA ILE A 185 -4.55 9.68 1.48
C ILE A 185 -3.76 8.42 1.81
N ASP A 186 -3.74 8.01 3.08
CA ASP A 186 -3.04 6.79 3.49
C ASP A 186 -3.66 5.55 2.83
N MET A 187 -4.99 5.49 2.81
CA MET A 187 -5.73 4.42 2.15
C MET A 187 -5.45 4.38 0.65
N MET A 188 -5.43 5.54 -0.01
CA MET A 188 -5.10 5.64 -1.43
C MET A 188 -3.65 5.24 -1.73
N ALA A 189 -2.70 5.66 -0.88
CA ALA A 189 -1.31 5.22 -1.00
C ALA A 189 -1.20 3.69 -0.90
N GLY A 190 -1.89 3.09 0.07
CA GLY A 190 -1.99 1.64 0.20
C GLY A 190 -2.59 0.95 -1.03
N GLU A 191 -3.63 1.55 -1.63
CA GLU A 191 -4.26 1.04 -2.84
C GLU A 191 -3.30 1.04 -4.03
N ILE A 192 -2.62 2.17 -4.28
CA ILE A 192 -1.66 2.31 -5.38
C ILE A 192 -0.55 1.25 -5.29
N ILE A 193 -0.04 1.00 -4.09
CA ILE A 193 1.00 0.00 -3.88
C ILE A 193 0.47 -1.42 -4.05
N CYS A 194 -0.75 -1.69 -3.58
CA CYS A 194 -1.41 -2.97 -3.84
C CYS A 194 -1.64 -3.21 -5.34
N ILE A 195 -1.94 -2.17 -6.12
CA ILE A 195 -2.05 -2.27 -7.58
C ILE A 195 -0.68 -2.58 -8.20
N ALA A 196 0.38 -1.88 -7.79
CA ALA A 196 1.73 -2.09 -8.30
C ALA A 196 2.31 -3.45 -7.89
N CYS A 197 2.09 -3.89 -6.66
CA CYS A 197 2.62 -5.11 -6.08
C CYS A 197 1.52 -6.15 -5.80
N TRP A 198 0.54 -6.28 -6.69
CA TRP A 198 -0.67 -7.05 -6.43
C TRP A 198 -0.44 -8.55 -6.17
N LEU A 199 0.63 -9.11 -6.69
CA LEU A 199 1.04 -10.50 -6.43
C LEU A 199 1.68 -10.68 -5.04
N ASN A 200 2.02 -9.58 -4.36
CA ASN A 200 2.72 -9.63 -3.08
C ASN A 200 1.72 -9.61 -1.92
N PRO A 201 1.57 -10.69 -1.13
CA PRO A 201 0.66 -10.71 0.01
C PRO A 201 1.02 -9.69 1.09
N PHE A 202 2.31 -9.34 1.23
CA PHE A 202 2.76 -8.35 2.20
C PHE A 202 2.23 -6.93 1.90
N ALA A 203 2.03 -6.59 0.61
CA ALA A 203 1.39 -5.33 0.22
C ALA A 203 -0.05 -5.24 0.75
N TRP A 204 -0.80 -6.33 0.65
CA TRP A 204 -2.18 -6.42 1.13
C TRP A 204 -2.26 -6.38 2.66
N TRP A 205 -1.35 -7.07 3.34
CA TRP A 205 -1.28 -7.03 4.81
C TRP A 205 -0.91 -5.65 5.30
N LEU A 206 0.05 -4.98 4.66
CA LEU A 206 0.44 -3.61 5.00
C LEU A 206 -0.72 -2.63 4.79
N LYS A 207 -1.47 -2.75 3.68
CA LYS A 207 -2.70 -1.97 3.45
C LYS A 207 -3.73 -2.21 4.56
N LYS A 208 -3.93 -3.46 4.97
CA LYS A 208 -4.84 -3.81 6.08
C LYS A 208 -4.41 -3.15 7.39
N GLU A 209 -3.12 -3.15 7.71
CA GLU A 209 -2.59 -2.51 8.92
C GLU A 209 -2.81 -0.98 8.92
N ILE A 210 -2.72 -0.32 7.76
CA ILE A 210 -3.03 1.11 7.61
C ILE A 210 -4.53 1.36 7.82
N GLY A 211 -5.38 0.46 7.33
CA GLY A 211 -6.84 0.55 7.46
C GLY A 211 -7.36 0.30 8.88
N ILE A 212 -6.57 -0.39 9.73
CA ILE A 212 -6.93 -0.60 11.14
C ILE A 212 -6.72 0.72 11.89
N ASN A 213 -7.81 1.47 12.04
CA ASN A 213 -7.76 2.80 12.61
C ASN A 213 -7.81 2.76 14.14
N PRO A 214 -6.90 3.50 14.81
CA PRO A 214 -6.89 3.58 16.27
C PRO A 214 -8.06 4.35 16.87
N VAL A 215 -8.79 5.14 16.10
CA VAL A 215 -9.94 5.89 16.59
C VAL A 215 -11.06 4.97 17.13
N SER A 216 -11.17 3.75 16.58
CA SER A 216 -12.14 2.76 17.06
C SER A 216 -11.85 2.24 18.48
N TYR A 217 -10.62 2.34 18.96
CA TYR A 217 -10.24 1.85 20.29
C TYR A 217 -10.35 2.90 21.40
N THR A 218 -10.35 4.19 21.07
CA THR A 218 -10.45 5.27 22.08
C THR A 218 -11.85 5.37 22.69
N HIS A 219 -12.89 4.86 22.01
CA HIS A 219 -14.25 4.84 22.52
C HIS A 219 -14.59 3.62 23.39
N LEU A 220 -13.75 2.58 23.38
CA LEU A 220 -13.94 1.40 24.23
C LEU A 220 -13.33 1.55 25.63
N THR A 221 -12.58 2.62 25.88
CA THR A 221 -11.90 2.88 27.17
C THR A 221 -12.37 4.13 27.88
N LEU A 222 -13.58 4.62 27.60
CA LEU A 222 -14.21 5.53 28.57
C LEU A 222 -14.57 4.71 29.81
N PRO A 223 -13.88 4.94 30.95
CA PRO A 223 -14.31 4.28 32.18
C PRO A 223 -15.71 4.79 32.48
N THR A 224 -16.63 3.89 32.61
CA THR A 224 -17.86 4.11 33.37
C THR A 224 -17.43 4.45 34.80
N ILE A 225 -17.19 5.75 35.05
CA ILE A 225 -17.09 6.25 36.41
C ILE A 225 -18.53 6.39 36.89
N CYS A 226 -18.95 5.43 37.71
CA CYS A 226 -20.11 5.57 38.58
C CYS A 226 -19.86 6.66 39.61
#